data_5b861cb318b2b4e966882e54aa9e45e2
#
_entry.id   5b861cb318b2b4e966882e54aa9e45e2
#
_cell.length_a   1.000
_cell.length_b   1.000
_cell.length_c   1.000
_cell.angle_alpha   90.00
_cell.angle_beta   90.00
_cell.angle_gamma   90.00
#
_symmetry.space_group_name_H-M   'P 1'
#
loop_
_entity.id
_entity.type
_entity.pdbx_description
1 polymer ?
#
loop_
_entity_poly.entity_id
_entity_poly.type
_entity_poly.pdbx_seq_one_letter_code
_entity_poly.pdbx_strand_id
1 'polypeptide(L)'
;DRETTEKAKTEFEVEEMPEKAASKTLKAALAEFMRRFLTPYKCEGRQGVYIDKELHQKISVIVGIAGKRQLTVGNYIDNVLREHFEKHSDEVKAYCQKSYNKIF
;
A
#
# COMPACT_ATOMS: atom_id res chain seq x y z
N ASP A 1 -21.59 -14.86 13.34
CA ASP A 1 -20.22 -15.05 12.97
C ASP A 1 -19.39 -13.83 13.30
N ARG A 2 -18.37 -14.00 14.12
CA ARG A 2 -17.60 -12.88 14.65
C ARG A 2 -16.75 -12.17 13.62
N GLU A 3 -16.15 -12.92 12.71
CA GLU A 3 -15.32 -12.31 11.69
C GLU A 3 -16.12 -11.42 10.77
N THR A 4 -17.28 -11.90 10.39
CA THR A 4 -18.18 -11.11 9.56
C THR A 4 -18.68 -9.89 10.32
N THR A 5 -18.92 -10.06 11.63
CA THR A 5 -19.37 -8.95 12.45
C THR A 5 -18.32 -7.86 12.58
N GLU A 6 -17.07 -8.23 12.72
CA GLU A 6 -16.00 -7.25 12.81
C GLU A 6 -15.78 -6.49 11.52
N LYS A 7 -15.85 -7.19 10.40
CA LYS A 7 -15.80 -6.53 9.10
C LYS A 7 -16.98 -5.61 8.91
N ALA A 8 -18.15 -6.07 9.31
CA ALA A 8 -19.35 -5.26 9.24
C ALA A 8 -19.25 -4.03 10.15
N LYS A 9 -18.59 -4.17 11.29
CA LYS A 9 -18.38 -3.03 12.18
C LYS A 9 -17.56 -1.94 11.55
N THR A 10 -16.49 -2.31 10.87
CA THR A 10 -15.64 -1.33 10.19
C THR A 10 -16.41 -0.61 9.09
N GLU A 11 -17.15 -1.36 8.32
CA GLU A 11 -17.98 -0.78 7.28
C GLU A 11 -19.11 0.05 7.86
N PHE A 12 -19.67 -0.44 8.97
CA PHE A 12 -20.76 0.23 9.66
C PHE A 12 -20.35 1.58 10.22
N GLU A 13 -19.14 1.70 10.73
CA GLU A 13 -18.63 2.96 11.23
C GLU A 13 -18.57 4.00 10.13
N VAL A 14 -18.15 3.59 8.94
CA VAL A 14 -18.15 4.49 7.79
C VAL A 14 -19.56 4.90 7.41
N GLU A 15 -20.50 3.95 7.48
CA GLU A 15 -21.89 4.23 7.13
C GLU A 15 -22.58 5.14 8.14
N GLU A 16 -22.16 5.09 9.39
CA GLU A 16 -22.72 5.95 10.43
C GLU A 16 -22.33 7.41 10.27
N MET A 17 -21.28 7.68 9.53
CA MET A 17 -20.87 9.06 9.27
C MET A 17 -21.83 9.72 8.29
N PRO A 18 -22.07 11.03 8.44
CA PRO A 18 -22.82 11.74 7.43
C PRO A 18 -22.20 11.50 6.05
N GLU A 19 -23.03 11.27 5.07
CA GLU A 19 -22.57 10.95 3.73
C GLU A 19 -21.54 11.96 3.23
N LYS A 20 -21.78 13.23 3.51
CA LYS A 20 -20.88 14.31 3.09
C LYS A 20 -19.53 14.21 3.79
N ALA A 21 -19.53 13.94 5.10
CA ALA A 21 -18.31 13.81 5.88
C ALA A 21 -17.54 12.56 5.49
N ALA A 22 -18.24 11.43 5.30
CA ALA A 22 -17.62 10.19 4.86
C ALA A 22 -17.00 10.35 3.49
N SER A 23 -17.67 11.06 2.59
CA SER A 23 -17.17 11.30 1.25
C SER A 23 -15.90 12.16 1.28
N LYS A 24 -15.87 13.20 2.10
CA LYS A 24 -14.69 14.04 2.25
C LYS A 24 -13.52 13.28 2.85
N THR A 25 -13.79 12.46 3.88
CA THR A 25 -12.76 11.67 4.51
C THR A 25 -12.19 10.65 3.54
N LEU A 26 -13.06 9.99 2.79
CA LEU A 26 -12.63 9.02 1.80
C LEU A 26 -11.85 9.71 0.68
N LYS A 27 -12.27 10.87 0.26
CA LYS A 27 -11.54 11.64 -0.75
C LYS A 27 -10.13 11.98 -0.29
N ALA A 28 -10.01 12.43 0.95
CA ALA A 28 -8.70 12.77 1.50
C ALA A 28 -7.82 11.53 1.61
N ALA A 29 -8.39 10.43 2.08
CA ALA A 29 -7.67 9.17 2.18
C ALA A 29 -7.26 8.65 0.80
N LEU A 30 -8.14 8.79 -0.18
CA LEU A 30 -7.85 8.37 -1.53
C LEU A 30 -6.73 9.21 -2.14
N ALA A 31 -6.78 10.53 -1.94
CA ALA A 31 -5.74 11.41 -2.45
C ALA A 31 -4.38 11.04 -1.86
N GLU A 32 -4.33 10.76 -0.57
CA GLU A 32 -3.09 10.35 0.10
C GLU A 32 -2.61 9.00 -0.42
N PHE A 33 -3.53 8.06 -0.61
CA PHE A 33 -3.20 6.75 -1.19
C PHE A 33 -2.57 6.92 -2.56
N MET A 34 -3.20 7.74 -3.41
CA MET A 34 -2.70 7.95 -4.75
C MET A 34 -1.33 8.61 -4.74
N ARG A 35 -1.15 9.60 -3.89
CA ARG A 35 0.14 10.27 -3.77
C ARG A 35 1.21 9.29 -3.32
N ARG A 36 0.89 8.45 -2.38
CA ARG A 36 1.87 7.54 -1.77
C ARG A 36 2.20 6.35 -2.66
N PHE A 37 1.20 5.76 -3.30
CA PHE A 37 1.38 4.49 -3.98
C PHE A 37 1.29 4.54 -5.49
N LEU A 38 0.66 5.55 -6.05
CA LEU A 38 0.45 5.62 -7.49
C LEU A 38 1.36 6.62 -8.20
N THR A 39 2.39 7.09 -7.53
CA THR A 39 3.37 7.99 -8.13
C THR A 39 4.47 7.16 -8.77
N PRO A 40 4.74 7.34 -10.07
CA PRO A 40 5.82 6.61 -10.73
C PRO A 40 7.17 6.94 -10.11
N TYR A 41 8.03 5.95 -10.09
CA TYR A 41 9.37 6.10 -9.53
C TYR A 41 10.38 5.48 -10.49
N LYS A 42 11.44 6.22 -10.76
CA LYS A 42 12.50 5.76 -11.64
C LYS A 42 13.68 5.32 -10.78
N CYS A 43 14.09 4.08 -10.92
CA CYS A 43 15.24 3.57 -10.17
C CYS A 43 16.32 3.11 -11.14
N GLU A 44 17.56 3.21 -10.70
CA GLU A 44 18.70 2.91 -11.55
C GLU A 44 18.94 1.42 -11.78
N GLY A 45 18.60 0.61 -10.79
CA GLY A 45 18.76 -0.83 -10.89
C GLY A 45 17.54 -1.54 -10.42
N ARG A 46 17.26 -2.69 -11.02
CA ARG A 46 16.11 -3.49 -10.62
C ARG A 46 16.48 -4.95 -10.53
N GLN A 47 15.91 -5.62 -9.55
CA GLN A 47 16.03 -7.06 -9.37
C GLN A 47 14.67 -7.68 -9.52
N GLY A 48 14.60 -8.81 -10.20
CA GLY A 48 13.34 -9.51 -10.37
C GLY A 48 13.02 -10.38 -9.17
N VAL A 49 11.74 -10.45 -8.87
CA VAL A 49 11.23 -11.35 -7.84
C VAL A 49 9.81 -11.75 -8.24
N TYR A 50 9.47 -13.00 -7.94
CA TYR A 50 8.12 -13.49 -8.23
C TYR A 50 7.25 -13.29 -7.01
N ILE A 51 6.03 -12.83 -7.24
CA ILE A 51 5.07 -12.62 -6.16
C ILE A 51 3.86 -13.51 -6.40
N ASP A 52 3.02 -13.61 -5.38
CA ASP A 52 1.80 -14.37 -5.44
C ASP A 52 0.94 -13.91 -6.61
N LYS A 53 0.37 -14.86 -7.33
CA LYS A 53 -0.43 -14.59 -8.52
C LYS A 53 -1.63 -13.68 -8.22
N GLU A 54 -2.31 -13.93 -7.11
CA GLU A 54 -3.45 -13.10 -6.73
C GLU A 54 -3.05 -11.66 -6.46
N LEU A 55 -1.93 -11.48 -5.77
CA LEU A 55 -1.43 -10.14 -5.49
C LEU A 55 -1.04 -9.43 -6.77
N HIS A 56 -0.39 -10.16 -7.67
CA HIS A 56 -0.01 -9.60 -8.96
C HIS A 56 -1.24 -9.12 -9.73
N GLN A 57 -2.30 -9.90 -9.71
CA GLN A 57 -3.54 -9.54 -10.41
C GLN A 57 -4.16 -8.29 -9.82
N LYS A 58 -4.19 -8.19 -8.48
CA LYS A 58 -4.72 -7.01 -7.82
C LYS A 58 -3.93 -5.76 -8.20
N ILE A 59 -2.62 -5.87 -8.19
CA ILE A 59 -1.76 -4.75 -8.55
C ILE A 59 -1.95 -4.37 -10.02
N SER A 60 -2.10 -5.37 -10.88
CA SER A 60 -2.31 -5.11 -12.31
C SER A 60 -3.58 -4.32 -12.55
N VAL A 61 -4.64 -4.60 -11.81
CA VAL A 61 -5.88 -3.83 -11.92
C VAL A 61 -5.65 -2.38 -11.50
N ILE A 62 -4.97 -2.18 -10.38
CA ILE A 62 -4.68 -0.82 -9.89
C ILE A 62 -3.85 -0.04 -10.90
N VAL A 63 -2.82 -0.67 -11.41
CA VAL A 63 -1.92 -0.05 -12.39
C VAL A 63 -2.66 0.24 -13.70
N GLY A 64 -3.56 -0.66 -14.09
CA GLY A 64 -4.36 -0.44 -15.30
C GLY A 64 -5.26 0.77 -15.19
N ILE A 65 -5.86 0.98 -14.03
CA ILE A 65 -6.70 2.16 -13.79
C ILE A 65 -5.85 3.43 -13.80
N ALA A 66 -4.64 3.35 -13.26
CA ALA A 66 -3.74 4.50 -13.18
C ALA A 66 -3.03 4.82 -14.51
N GLY A 67 -3.33 4.09 -15.56
CA GLY A 67 -2.61 4.04 -16.83
C GLY A 67 -1.94 5.31 -17.33
N LYS A 68 -2.60 6.46 -17.23
CA LYS A 68 -2.03 7.72 -17.72
C LYS A 68 -0.83 8.22 -16.90
N ARG A 69 -0.64 7.67 -15.71
CA ARG A 69 0.46 8.05 -14.83
C ARG A 69 1.73 7.29 -15.13
N GLN A 70 1.68 6.37 -16.11
CA GLN A 70 2.81 5.53 -16.47
C GLN A 70 3.35 4.72 -15.29
N LEU A 71 2.47 4.36 -14.40
CA LEU A 71 2.82 3.52 -13.26
C LEU A 71 2.94 2.07 -13.71
N THR A 72 3.97 1.39 -13.23
CA THR A 72 4.15 -0.04 -13.51
C THR A 72 3.86 -0.87 -12.26
N VAL A 73 3.67 -2.16 -12.45
CA VAL A 73 3.51 -3.09 -11.34
C VAL A 73 4.70 -2.99 -10.40
N GLY A 74 5.91 -2.93 -10.97
CA GLY A 74 7.12 -2.79 -10.17
C GLY A 74 7.16 -1.50 -9.37
N ASN A 75 6.75 -0.38 -9.96
CA ASN A 75 6.70 0.89 -9.23
C ASN A 75 5.75 0.82 -8.04
N TYR A 76 4.59 0.22 -8.25
CA TYR A 76 3.63 0.08 -7.16
C TYR A 76 4.22 -0.73 -6.01
N ILE A 77 4.85 -1.86 -6.34
CA ILE A 77 5.48 -2.70 -5.34
C ILE A 77 6.59 -1.94 -4.62
N ASP A 78 7.43 -1.21 -5.36
CA ASP A 78 8.48 -0.39 -4.76
C ASP A 78 7.89 0.58 -3.75
N ASN A 79 6.80 1.25 -4.11
CA ASN A 79 6.18 2.23 -3.23
C ASN A 79 5.61 1.60 -1.96
N VAL A 80 5.00 0.43 -2.10
CA VAL A 80 4.48 -0.30 -0.96
C VAL A 80 5.61 -0.72 -0.02
N LEU A 81 6.69 -1.24 -0.59
CA LEU A 81 7.82 -1.69 0.21
C LEU A 81 8.53 -0.53 0.90
N ARG A 82 8.65 0.60 0.22
CA ARG A 82 9.25 1.79 0.85
C ARG A 82 8.43 2.23 2.05
N GLU A 83 7.12 2.26 1.90
CA GLU A 83 6.28 2.61 3.03
C GLU A 83 6.42 1.61 4.16
N HIS A 84 6.48 0.33 3.82
CA HIS A 84 6.68 -0.70 4.82
C HIS A 84 7.94 -0.45 5.64
N PHE A 85 9.06 -0.18 4.98
CA PHE A 85 10.32 0.04 5.67
C PHE A 85 10.35 1.36 6.44
N GLU A 86 9.66 2.39 5.95
CA GLU A 86 9.54 3.63 6.70
C GLU A 86 8.73 3.43 7.96
N LYS A 87 7.62 2.72 7.85
CA LYS A 87 6.71 2.50 8.96
C LYS A 87 7.29 1.57 10.02
N HIS A 88 8.06 0.59 9.61
CA HIS A 88 8.59 -0.43 10.50
C HIS A 88 10.10 -0.37 10.63
N SER A 89 10.67 0.81 10.42
CA SER A 89 12.12 1.01 10.43
C SER A 89 12.75 0.51 11.72
N ASP A 90 12.16 0.86 12.85
CA ASP A 90 12.74 0.49 14.16
C ASP A 90 12.67 -1.02 14.38
N GLU A 91 11.57 -1.63 14.02
CA GLU A 91 11.39 -3.08 14.19
C GLU A 91 12.35 -3.85 13.30
N VAL A 92 12.50 -3.42 12.04
CA VAL A 92 13.40 -4.08 11.12
C VAL A 92 14.84 -3.97 11.59
N LYS A 93 15.24 -2.79 12.02
CA LYS A 93 16.59 -2.57 12.55
C LYS A 93 16.85 -3.44 13.77
N ALA A 94 15.90 -3.47 14.71
CA ALA A 94 16.05 -4.26 15.91
C ALA A 94 16.19 -5.74 15.59
N TYR A 95 15.40 -6.22 14.66
CA TYR A 95 15.46 -7.62 14.25
C TYR A 95 16.80 -7.96 13.59
N CYS A 96 17.25 -7.10 12.69
CA CYS A 96 18.45 -7.35 11.90
C CYS A 96 19.74 -7.14 12.65
N GLN A 97 19.76 -6.28 13.65
CA GLN A 97 20.98 -5.98 14.41
C GLN A 97 21.58 -7.18 15.11
N LYS A 98 20.75 -8.15 15.44
CA LYS A 98 21.24 -9.36 16.08
C LYS A 98 22.10 -10.22 15.16
N SER A 99 21.88 -10.12 13.87
CA SER A 99 22.54 -11.00 12.92
C SER A 99 23.26 -10.25 11.80
N TYR A 100 22.80 -9.06 11.46
CA TYR A 100 23.31 -8.35 10.29
C TYR A 100 22.98 -6.87 10.40
N ASN A 101 23.93 -6.07 10.86
CA ASN A 101 23.69 -4.66 11.11
C ASN A 101 24.28 -3.71 10.07
N LYS A 102 24.84 -4.23 8.97
CA LYS A 102 25.45 -3.39 7.95
C LYS A 102 24.46 -2.75 6.99
N ILE A 103 23.33 -3.39 6.78
CA ILE A 103 22.35 -2.92 5.82
C ILE A 103 21.43 -1.86 6.43
N PHE A 104 21.23 -1.95 7.70
CA PHE A 104 20.31 -1.06 8.42
C PHE A 104 21.07 -0.32 9.55
#